data_3f2953b517643307f33f9f6a55390c1c
#
_entry.id   3f2953b517643307f33f9f6a55390c1c
#
_cell.length_a   1.000
_cell.length_b   1.000
_cell.length_c   1.000
_cell.angle_alpha   90.00
_cell.angle_beta   90.00
_cell.angle_gamma   90.00
#
_symmetry.space_group_name_H-M   'P 1'
#
loop_
_entity.id
_entity.type
_entity.pdbx_description
1 polymer ?
#
loop_
_entity_poly.entity_id
_entity_poly.type
_entity_poly.pdbx_seq_one_letter_code
_entity_poly.pdbx_strand_id
1 'polypeptide(L)'
;GGTETSMDILIDNTLSLLGKVTTNPKTYAVLALLSIPAARRNIGTSLLTAIANSDLTEYLLTGQSDIDKFLAEHDFKTEEDIANFLKEHTESGKQEYLVRGALLRCRYGTHARQLNLKKCHGIYVHGHPCIHARNCLVGEEENITWYGICKAPSPPPTEVVHLTKDVPRNPQTGDRTGDAPGGHESGHKCQPEIVGAVWMDAYEQTPIVDNGDLDPADRARVKPMPENFSELTDEEQAEALASPQGIPTTTTLSFLICKYGGLIEPYNSGQQYDPDEPLD
;
A
#
# COMPACT_ATOMS: atom_id res chain seq x y z
N GLY A 1 -9.21 -8.81 -24.50
CA GLY A 1 -9.08 -8.12 -23.26
C GLY A 1 -8.09 -8.86 -22.38
N GLY A 2 -6.84 -8.40 -22.31
CA GLY A 2 -5.89 -8.92 -21.34
C GLY A 2 -6.32 -8.38 -19.96
N THR A 3 -6.50 -9.26 -19.00
CA THR A 3 -6.57 -8.88 -17.60
C THR A 3 -5.20 -8.31 -17.24
N GLU A 4 -5.11 -7.00 -17.01
CA GLU A 4 -3.94 -6.42 -16.39
C GLU A 4 -3.68 -7.18 -15.10
N THR A 5 -2.46 -7.69 -14.96
CA THR A 5 -2.07 -8.44 -13.77
C THR A 5 -1.77 -7.46 -12.64
N SER A 6 -1.87 -7.89 -11.38
CA SER A 6 -1.44 -7.07 -10.22
C SER A 6 -0.04 -6.51 -10.39
N MET A 7 0.78 -7.12 -11.24
CA MET A 7 2.12 -6.68 -11.56
C MET A 7 2.13 -5.47 -12.52
N ASP A 8 1.28 -5.46 -13.55
CA ASP A 8 1.19 -4.32 -14.48
C ASP A 8 0.76 -3.06 -13.71
N ILE A 9 -0.17 -3.22 -12.79
CA ILE A 9 -0.67 -2.18 -11.91
C ILE A 9 0.42 -1.66 -10.96
N LEU A 10 1.16 -2.56 -10.34
CA LEU A 10 2.28 -2.19 -9.48
C LEU A 10 3.38 -1.50 -10.28
N ILE A 11 3.66 -1.99 -11.48
CA ILE A 11 4.61 -1.38 -12.41
C ILE A 11 4.14 0.03 -12.77
N ASP A 12 2.89 0.22 -13.20
CA ASP A 12 2.37 1.52 -13.62
C ASP A 12 2.31 2.52 -12.45
N ASN A 13 1.89 2.08 -11.27
CA ASN A 13 1.89 2.92 -10.07
C ASN A 13 3.32 3.27 -9.63
N THR A 14 4.24 2.32 -9.64
CA THR A 14 5.64 2.56 -9.26
C THR A 14 6.36 3.38 -10.32
N LEU A 15 6.10 3.16 -11.60
CA LEU A 15 6.65 3.94 -12.72
C LEU A 15 6.08 5.36 -12.76
N SER A 16 4.81 5.53 -12.45
CA SER A 16 4.18 6.84 -12.24
C SER A 16 4.85 7.62 -11.10
N LEU A 17 5.24 6.90 -10.03
CA LEU A 17 5.97 7.48 -8.90
C LEU A 17 7.42 7.80 -9.24
N LEU A 18 8.09 6.96 -10.01
CA LEU A 18 9.50 7.08 -10.33
C LEU A 18 9.76 7.90 -11.60
N GLY A 19 8.74 8.22 -12.38
CA GLY A 19 8.82 9.08 -13.57
C GLY A 19 9.67 8.55 -14.72
N LYS A 20 10.13 7.27 -14.68
CA LYS A 20 10.95 6.65 -15.72
C LYS A 20 10.57 5.20 -15.94
N VAL A 21 10.20 4.89 -17.17
CA VAL A 21 10.10 3.49 -17.63
C VAL A 21 11.51 2.98 -17.88
N THR A 22 11.98 2.01 -17.13
CA THR A 22 13.21 1.28 -17.40
C THR A 22 12.87 -0.14 -17.77
N THR A 23 13.47 -0.66 -18.84
CA THR A 23 13.38 -2.07 -19.26
C THR A 23 14.40 -2.94 -18.53
N ASN A 24 14.90 -2.50 -17.37
CA ASN A 24 15.91 -3.22 -16.63
C ASN A 24 15.27 -4.40 -15.86
N PRO A 25 15.74 -5.64 -16.06
CA PRO A 25 15.24 -6.81 -15.33
C PRO A 25 15.27 -6.67 -13.81
N LYS A 26 16.23 -5.91 -13.26
CA LYS A 26 16.30 -5.65 -11.82
C LYS A 26 15.13 -4.82 -11.32
N THR A 27 14.57 -3.94 -12.14
CA THR A 27 13.37 -3.16 -11.78
C THR A 27 12.17 -4.07 -11.58
N TYR A 28 11.96 -5.04 -12.47
CA TYR A 28 10.90 -6.03 -12.33
C TYR A 28 11.07 -6.90 -11.10
N ALA A 29 12.31 -7.29 -10.77
CA ALA A 29 12.60 -8.03 -9.56
C ALA A 29 12.27 -7.25 -8.28
N VAL A 30 12.54 -5.95 -8.25
CA VAL A 30 12.13 -5.06 -7.14
C VAL A 30 10.62 -5.01 -7.00
N LEU A 31 9.92 -4.85 -8.11
CA LEU A 31 8.46 -4.81 -8.12
C LEU A 31 7.86 -6.14 -7.67
N ALA A 32 8.45 -7.25 -8.11
CA ALA A 32 8.10 -8.58 -7.66
C ALA A 32 8.27 -8.75 -6.14
N LEU A 33 9.42 -8.35 -5.60
CA LEU A 33 9.68 -8.38 -4.16
C LEU A 33 8.67 -7.55 -3.36
N LEU A 34 8.31 -6.38 -3.86
CA LEU A 34 7.33 -5.51 -3.22
C LEU A 34 5.91 -6.11 -3.21
N SER A 35 5.55 -6.90 -4.21
CA SER A 35 4.23 -7.53 -4.31
C SER A 35 4.01 -8.67 -3.33
N ILE A 36 5.07 -9.27 -2.80
CA ILE A 36 4.98 -10.41 -1.88
C ILE A 36 5.19 -9.94 -0.45
N PRO A 37 4.16 -9.99 0.44
CA PRO A 37 4.27 -9.48 1.81
C PRO A 37 5.45 -10.04 2.59
N ALA A 38 5.71 -11.34 2.52
CA ALA A 38 6.83 -11.97 3.20
C ALA A 38 8.18 -11.48 2.66
N ALA A 39 8.33 -11.32 1.34
CA ALA A 39 9.55 -10.85 0.71
C ALA A 39 9.80 -9.37 0.99
N ARG A 40 8.77 -8.51 0.82
CA ARG A 40 8.94 -7.07 1.05
C ARG A 40 9.28 -6.72 2.51
N ARG A 41 8.87 -7.52 3.48
CA ARG A 41 9.24 -7.34 4.89
C ARG A 41 10.72 -7.53 5.14
N ASN A 42 11.38 -8.32 4.30
CA ASN A 42 12.82 -8.58 4.35
C ASN A 42 13.65 -7.61 3.50
N ILE A 43 13.01 -6.73 2.73
CA ILE A 43 13.71 -5.71 1.93
C ILE A 43 14.45 -4.75 2.86
N GLY A 44 15.72 -4.49 2.55
CA GLY A 44 16.56 -3.56 3.29
C GLY A 44 16.06 -2.12 3.21
N THR A 45 16.35 -1.35 4.25
CA THR A 45 15.98 0.08 4.34
C THR A 45 16.54 0.89 3.18
N SER A 46 17.74 0.56 2.69
CA SER A 46 18.40 1.26 1.59
C SER A 46 17.58 1.20 0.29
N LEU A 47 16.97 0.06 -0.03
CA LEU A 47 16.11 -0.05 -1.20
C LEU A 47 14.83 0.77 -1.05
N LEU A 48 14.16 0.69 0.09
CA LEU A 48 12.94 1.47 0.34
C LEU A 48 13.22 2.98 0.33
N THR A 49 14.38 3.39 0.85
CA THR A 49 14.83 4.80 0.80
C THR A 49 15.11 5.24 -0.63
N ALA A 50 15.73 4.40 -1.45
CA ALA A 50 15.99 4.70 -2.86
C ALA A 50 14.67 4.84 -3.64
N ILE A 51 13.70 3.98 -3.39
CA ILE A 51 12.34 4.10 -3.98
C ILE A 51 11.70 5.42 -3.55
N ALA A 52 11.77 5.75 -2.26
CA ALA A 52 11.17 6.94 -1.69
C ALA A 52 11.77 8.24 -2.25
N ASN A 53 13.06 8.26 -2.54
CA ASN A 53 13.77 9.41 -3.08
C ASN A 53 13.84 9.45 -4.61
N SER A 54 13.19 8.53 -5.31
CA SER A 54 13.28 8.35 -6.77
C SER A 54 14.69 8.03 -7.29
N ASP A 55 15.55 7.50 -6.43
CA ASP A 55 16.96 7.16 -6.73
C ASP A 55 17.12 5.69 -7.11
N LEU A 56 16.01 5.03 -7.45
CA LEU A 56 16.01 3.57 -7.74
C LEU A 56 17.00 3.22 -8.86
N THR A 57 17.11 4.06 -9.88
CA THR A 57 18.03 3.82 -10.99
C THR A 57 19.49 3.80 -10.51
N GLU A 58 19.89 4.75 -9.66
CA GLU A 58 21.23 4.80 -9.08
C GLU A 58 21.46 3.60 -8.15
N TYR A 59 20.48 3.29 -7.32
CA TYR A 59 20.55 2.12 -6.44
C TYR A 59 20.72 0.81 -7.22
N LEU A 60 19.96 0.61 -8.32
CA LEU A 60 20.07 -0.58 -9.15
C LEU A 60 21.43 -0.72 -9.86
N LEU A 61 22.10 0.41 -10.12
CA LEU A 61 23.44 0.44 -10.74
C LEU A 61 24.56 0.25 -9.72
N THR A 62 24.41 0.76 -8.52
CA THR A 62 25.46 0.84 -7.50
C THR A 62 25.19 -0.02 -6.27
N GLY A 63 23.92 -0.31 -5.96
CA GLY A 63 23.51 -1.10 -4.80
C GLY A 63 23.80 -2.58 -5.00
N GLN A 64 24.71 -3.09 -4.22
CA GLN A 64 24.91 -4.54 -4.11
C GLN A 64 24.12 -4.98 -2.91
N SER A 65 23.09 -5.78 -3.00
CA SER A 65 22.82 -6.61 -1.86
C SER A 65 21.58 -7.49 -1.95
N ASP A 66 20.42 -6.96 -1.66
CA ASP A 66 19.23 -7.79 -1.44
C ASP A 66 18.60 -8.22 -2.76
N ILE A 67 18.69 -7.34 -3.78
CA ILE A 67 18.16 -7.64 -5.13
C ILE A 67 19.05 -8.65 -5.86
N ASP A 68 20.37 -8.44 -5.82
CA ASP A 68 21.32 -9.35 -6.50
C ASP A 68 21.30 -10.73 -5.84
N LYS A 69 21.14 -10.77 -4.51
CA LYS A 69 20.96 -12.00 -3.76
C LYS A 69 19.66 -12.71 -4.13
N PHE A 70 18.56 -11.98 -4.15
CA PHE A 70 17.25 -12.50 -4.57
C PHE A 70 17.27 -13.02 -6.00
N LEU A 71 17.86 -12.26 -6.93
CA LEU A 71 18.02 -12.69 -8.33
C LEU A 71 18.90 -13.92 -8.46
N ALA A 72 19.97 -14.02 -7.67
CA ALA A 72 20.85 -15.19 -7.66
C ALA A 72 20.16 -16.44 -7.11
N GLU A 73 19.27 -16.28 -6.13
CA GLU A 73 18.50 -17.37 -5.53
C GLU A 73 17.38 -17.89 -6.44
N HIS A 74 16.82 -17.04 -7.32
CA HIS A 74 15.63 -17.35 -8.12
C HIS A 74 15.86 -17.44 -9.63
N ASP A 75 17.08 -17.15 -10.12
CA ASP A 75 17.51 -17.27 -11.53
C ASP A 75 16.49 -16.71 -12.57
N PHE A 76 15.90 -15.54 -12.25
CA PHE A 76 14.98 -14.88 -13.18
C PHE A 76 15.71 -14.40 -14.43
N LYS A 77 15.34 -14.92 -15.59
CA LYS A 77 15.92 -14.57 -16.90
C LYS A 77 14.99 -13.73 -17.75
N THR A 78 13.70 -13.85 -17.52
CA THR A 78 12.65 -13.21 -18.31
C THR A 78 11.59 -12.59 -17.41
N GLU A 79 10.79 -11.66 -17.97
CA GLU A 79 9.59 -11.13 -17.31
C GLU A 79 8.58 -12.23 -16.96
N GLU A 80 8.52 -13.28 -17.80
CA GLU A 80 7.64 -14.43 -17.59
C GLU A 80 8.03 -15.23 -16.35
N ASP A 81 9.33 -15.40 -16.07
CA ASP A 81 9.80 -16.07 -14.85
C ASP A 81 9.33 -15.32 -13.60
N ILE A 82 9.39 -13.98 -13.62
CA ILE A 82 8.94 -13.13 -12.53
C ILE A 82 7.42 -13.21 -12.40
N ALA A 83 6.67 -13.15 -13.51
CA ALA A 83 5.22 -13.26 -13.51
C ALA A 83 4.73 -14.59 -12.94
N ASN A 84 5.39 -15.69 -13.32
CA ASN A 84 5.07 -17.02 -12.78
C ASN A 84 5.39 -17.12 -11.28
N PHE A 85 6.54 -16.60 -10.86
CA PHE A 85 6.91 -16.55 -9.45
C PHE A 85 5.89 -15.77 -8.62
N LEU A 86 5.45 -14.60 -9.11
CA LEU A 86 4.42 -13.81 -8.45
C LEU A 86 3.11 -14.57 -8.36
N LYS A 87 2.68 -15.20 -9.43
CA LYS A 87 1.45 -15.97 -9.46
C LYS A 87 1.48 -17.12 -8.43
N GLU A 88 2.58 -17.84 -8.34
CA GLU A 88 2.75 -18.92 -7.38
C GLU A 88 2.73 -18.44 -5.92
N HIS A 89 3.22 -17.23 -5.64
CA HIS A 89 3.35 -16.71 -4.28
C HIS A 89 2.19 -15.82 -3.84
N THR A 90 1.44 -15.21 -4.77
CA THR A 90 0.25 -14.41 -4.43
C THR A 90 -0.98 -15.26 -4.15
N GLU A 91 -1.06 -16.47 -4.67
CA GLU A 91 -2.17 -17.40 -4.39
C GLU A 91 -2.14 -17.99 -2.97
N SER A 92 -1.03 -17.84 -2.24
CA SER A 92 -0.86 -18.45 -0.91
C SER A 92 -1.47 -17.67 0.26
N GLY A 93 -1.98 -16.46 0.02
CA GLY A 93 -2.57 -15.59 1.05
C GLY A 93 -4.05 -15.30 0.80
N LYS A 94 -4.88 -15.37 1.85
CA LYS A 94 -6.26 -14.92 1.76
C LYS A 94 -6.27 -13.40 1.61
N GLN A 95 -6.63 -12.92 0.42
CA GLN A 95 -6.75 -11.51 0.12
C GLN A 95 -8.14 -11.01 0.55
N GLU A 96 -8.17 -9.99 1.39
CA GLU A 96 -9.41 -9.38 1.89
C GLU A 96 -9.37 -7.87 1.62
N TYR A 97 -10.53 -7.27 1.33
CA TYR A 97 -10.64 -5.82 1.21
C TYR A 97 -10.32 -5.13 2.53
N LEU A 98 -9.51 -4.07 2.46
CA LEU A 98 -9.31 -3.19 3.60
C LEU A 98 -10.56 -2.34 3.82
N VAL A 99 -10.93 -2.21 5.09
CA VAL A 99 -12.04 -1.37 5.51
C VAL A 99 -11.59 -0.41 6.61
N ARG A 100 -12.41 0.58 6.93
CA ARG A 100 -12.22 1.42 8.12
C ARG A 100 -12.07 0.51 9.35
N GLY A 101 -11.06 0.77 10.16
CA GLY A 101 -10.71 -0.04 11.33
C GLY A 101 -9.62 -1.08 11.07
N ALA A 102 -9.20 -1.30 9.82
CA ALA A 102 -8.05 -2.16 9.54
C ALA A 102 -6.83 -1.74 10.37
N LEU A 103 -6.21 -2.69 11.07
CA LEU A 103 -5.04 -2.40 11.89
C LEU A 103 -3.79 -2.38 11.03
N LEU A 104 -3.08 -1.26 11.08
CA LEU A 104 -1.85 -1.02 10.31
C LEU A 104 -0.64 -0.97 11.22
N ARG A 105 0.51 -1.30 10.66
CA ARG A 105 1.82 -1.12 11.28
C ARG A 105 2.77 -0.39 10.35
N CYS A 106 3.64 0.42 10.92
CA CYS A 106 4.83 0.91 10.23
C CYS A 106 6.04 0.09 10.69
N ARG A 107 6.93 -0.29 9.77
CA ARG A 107 8.18 -1.02 10.08
C ARG A 107 8.99 -0.38 11.21
N TYR A 108 9.03 0.95 11.23
CA TYR A 108 9.79 1.72 12.20
C TYR A 108 8.93 2.34 13.30
N GLY A 109 7.63 2.18 13.24
CA GLY A 109 6.73 2.67 14.27
C GLY A 109 6.65 1.71 15.45
N THR A 110 6.58 2.25 16.65
CA THR A 110 6.46 1.46 17.87
C THR A 110 5.03 1.05 18.20
N HIS A 111 4.03 1.66 17.55
CA HIS A 111 2.61 1.41 17.81
C HIS A 111 1.86 1.08 16.52
N ALA A 112 0.99 0.09 16.61
CA ALA A 112 0.00 -0.15 15.55
C ALA A 112 -1.14 0.86 15.66
N ARG A 113 -1.78 1.18 14.53
CA ARG A 113 -2.90 2.12 14.48
C ARG A 113 -3.95 1.67 13.49
N GLN A 114 -5.20 2.00 13.76
CA GLN A 114 -6.31 1.69 12.89
C GLN A 114 -6.44 2.70 11.75
N LEU A 115 -6.78 2.19 10.58
CA LEU A 115 -7.08 2.98 9.40
C LEU A 115 -8.43 3.67 9.58
N ASN A 116 -8.46 4.98 9.39
CA ASN A 116 -9.67 5.77 9.49
C ASN A 116 -10.23 6.17 8.12
N LEU A 117 -11.50 6.48 8.07
CA LEU A 117 -12.18 7.02 6.90
C LEU A 117 -13.22 8.04 7.36
N LYS A 118 -12.94 9.32 7.15
CA LYS A 118 -13.83 10.42 7.52
C LYS A 118 -15.16 10.38 6.81
N LYS A 119 -15.13 10.05 5.53
CA LYS A 119 -16.30 10.02 4.66
C LYS A 119 -16.35 8.71 3.91
N CYS A 120 -17.45 8.00 4.08
CA CYS A 120 -17.70 6.77 3.35
C CYS A 120 -17.92 7.05 1.86
N HIS A 121 -17.48 6.13 1.02
CA HIS A 121 -17.66 6.17 -0.44
C HIS A 121 -18.92 5.43 -0.91
N GLY A 122 -19.83 5.07 0.00
CA GLY A 122 -21.07 4.36 -0.31
C GLY A 122 -20.89 2.86 -0.55
N ILE A 123 -19.69 2.31 -0.36
CA ILE A 123 -19.37 0.89 -0.55
C ILE A 123 -18.95 0.29 0.79
N TYR A 124 -19.57 -0.85 1.12
CA TYR A 124 -19.36 -1.52 2.39
C TYR A 124 -19.08 -3.02 2.19
N VAL A 125 -18.23 -3.55 3.06
CA VAL A 125 -18.00 -4.99 3.21
C VAL A 125 -18.25 -5.36 4.66
N HIS A 126 -19.17 -6.27 4.89
CA HIS A 126 -19.62 -6.70 6.24
C HIS A 126 -19.99 -5.51 7.16
N GLY A 127 -20.62 -4.46 6.60
CA GLY A 127 -21.02 -3.28 7.34
C GLY A 127 -19.91 -2.21 7.49
N HIS A 128 -18.69 -2.52 7.12
CA HIS A 128 -17.56 -1.58 7.19
C HIS A 128 -17.36 -0.82 5.87
N PRO A 129 -17.10 0.50 5.92
CA PRO A 129 -16.78 1.27 4.71
C PRO A 129 -15.46 0.81 4.07
N CYS A 130 -15.48 0.58 2.77
CA CYS A 130 -14.30 0.21 1.99
C CYS A 130 -13.33 1.38 1.83
N ILE A 131 -12.05 1.03 1.74
CA ILE A 131 -10.93 1.94 1.50
C ILE A 131 -10.52 1.82 0.03
N HIS A 132 -10.25 2.95 -0.62
CA HIS A 132 -9.67 2.99 -1.95
C HIS A 132 -8.21 3.47 -1.94
N ALA A 133 -7.52 3.29 -3.06
CA ALA A 133 -6.08 3.52 -3.19
C ALA A 133 -5.61 4.94 -2.80
N ARG A 134 -6.49 5.92 -2.76
CA ARG A 134 -6.15 7.29 -2.39
C ARG A 134 -6.48 7.66 -0.95
N ASN A 135 -7.06 6.74 -0.19
CA ASN A 135 -7.30 6.97 1.25
C ASN A 135 -6.02 6.76 2.06
N CYS A 136 -5.08 7.67 1.92
CA CYS A 136 -3.78 7.67 2.59
C CYS A 136 -3.33 9.05 3.07
N LEU A 137 -4.26 9.97 3.27
CA LEU A 137 -3.97 11.26 3.90
C LEU A 137 -3.50 11.04 5.33
N VAL A 138 -2.44 11.77 5.71
CA VAL A 138 -1.82 11.65 7.04
C VAL A 138 -2.25 12.80 7.94
N GLY A 139 -2.74 12.49 9.12
CA GLY A 139 -3.17 13.45 10.12
C GLY A 139 -3.90 12.78 11.27
N GLU A 140 -4.18 13.49 12.34
CA GLU A 140 -4.81 12.92 13.54
C GLU A 140 -6.22 12.36 13.27
N GLU A 141 -6.97 13.05 12.43
CA GLU A 141 -8.33 12.63 12.05
C GLU A 141 -8.41 12.12 10.61
N GLU A 142 -7.27 11.98 9.92
CA GLU A 142 -7.20 11.53 8.54
C GLU A 142 -7.16 9.99 8.44
N ASN A 143 -6.87 9.48 7.23
CA ASN A 143 -6.85 8.03 7.01
C ASN A 143 -5.74 7.36 7.80
N ILE A 144 -4.56 7.98 7.80
CA ILE A 144 -3.35 7.47 8.44
C ILE A 144 -2.96 8.42 9.56
N THR A 145 -2.94 7.91 10.77
CA THR A 145 -2.40 8.64 11.91
C THR A 145 -0.90 8.34 12.07
N TRP A 146 -0.32 8.66 13.20
CA TRP A 146 1.09 8.39 13.50
C TRP A 146 1.26 7.08 14.27
N TYR A 147 2.41 6.42 14.11
CA TYR A 147 2.68 5.07 14.61
C TYR A 147 3.60 5.07 15.84
N GLY A 148 3.33 5.90 16.82
CA GLY A 148 4.16 6.00 18.02
C GLY A 148 5.51 6.67 17.74
N ILE A 149 6.61 6.06 18.19
CA ILE A 149 7.97 6.57 18.03
C ILE A 149 8.61 5.97 16.78
N CYS A 150 9.25 6.80 15.97
CA CYS A 150 9.98 6.37 14.78
C CYS A 150 11.36 5.84 15.14
N LYS A 151 11.64 4.60 14.77
CA LYS A 151 12.96 3.94 14.93
C LYS A 151 13.75 3.89 13.62
N ALA A 152 13.37 4.68 12.60
CA ALA A 152 14.13 4.78 11.37
C ALA A 152 15.54 5.28 11.64
N PRO A 153 16.55 4.89 10.82
CA PRO A 153 17.92 5.40 10.94
C PRO A 153 18.01 6.92 10.82
N SER A 154 17.11 7.50 10.01
CA SER A 154 16.94 8.96 9.85
C SER A 154 15.45 9.28 10.07
N PRO A 155 15.01 9.43 11.32
CA PRO A 155 13.61 9.67 11.62
C PRO A 155 13.15 11.05 11.08
N PRO A 156 11.82 11.24 10.87
CA PRO A 156 11.27 12.53 10.49
C PRO A 156 11.60 13.59 11.55
N PRO A 157 11.79 14.85 11.16
CA PRO A 157 12.04 15.96 12.09
C PRO A 157 10.76 16.43 12.79
N THR A 158 10.07 15.49 13.39
CA THR A 158 8.84 15.71 14.15
C THR A 158 9.14 16.02 15.61
N GLU A 159 8.13 16.43 16.36
CA GLU A 159 8.22 16.61 17.81
C GLU A 159 8.64 15.32 18.51
N VAL A 160 9.30 15.46 19.65
CA VAL A 160 9.63 14.33 20.52
C VAL A 160 8.42 14.03 21.39
N VAL A 161 7.97 12.79 21.34
CA VAL A 161 6.85 12.28 22.14
C VAL A 161 7.34 11.32 23.21
N HIS A 162 6.57 11.22 24.31
CA HIS A 162 6.82 10.30 25.43
C HIS A 162 5.62 9.38 25.54
N LEU A 163 5.80 8.10 25.26
CA LEU A 163 4.72 7.14 25.17
C LEU A 163 4.99 5.92 26.05
N THR A 164 3.91 5.36 26.58
CA THR A 164 3.93 3.98 27.09
C THR A 164 4.22 3.02 25.94
N LYS A 165 4.89 1.91 26.22
CA LYS A 165 5.11 0.90 25.20
C LYS A 165 3.79 0.30 24.74
N ASP A 166 3.68 0.00 23.45
CA ASP A 166 2.48 -0.65 22.88
C ASP A 166 2.32 -2.08 23.45
N VAL A 167 1.12 -2.60 23.38
CA VAL A 167 0.82 -3.98 23.76
C VAL A 167 1.52 -4.95 22.81
N PRO A 168 1.96 -6.11 23.28
CA PRO A 168 2.46 -7.16 22.42
C PRO A 168 1.38 -7.64 21.47
N ARG A 169 1.75 -7.87 20.20
CA ARG A 169 0.82 -8.30 19.15
C ARG A 169 1.33 -9.52 18.42
N ASN A 170 0.39 -10.32 17.96
CA ASN A 170 0.67 -11.38 17.00
C ASN A 170 1.21 -10.74 15.69
N PRO A 171 2.40 -11.14 15.21
CA PRO A 171 3.01 -10.51 14.03
C PRO A 171 2.26 -10.78 12.71
N GLN A 172 1.35 -11.76 12.67
CA GLN A 172 0.55 -12.12 11.49
C GLN A 172 -0.83 -11.45 11.51
N THR A 173 -1.51 -11.41 12.65
CA THR A 173 -2.91 -10.94 12.74
C THR A 173 -3.05 -9.57 13.39
N GLY A 174 -2.03 -9.12 14.13
CA GLY A 174 -2.07 -7.88 14.91
C GLY A 174 -2.84 -7.99 16.23
N ASP A 175 -3.39 -9.17 16.55
CA ASP A 175 -4.13 -9.38 17.80
C ASP A 175 -3.24 -9.16 19.01
N ARG A 176 -3.82 -8.58 20.06
CA ARG A 176 -3.13 -8.42 21.36
C ARG A 176 -2.81 -9.80 21.94
N THR A 177 -1.56 -10.00 22.34
CA THR A 177 -1.10 -11.24 22.96
C THR A 177 -0.79 -11.11 24.45
N GLY A 178 -1.00 -9.92 25.02
CA GLY A 178 -0.76 -9.65 26.43
C GLY A 178 -1.03 -8.18 26.78
N ASP A 179 -0.75 -7.83 28.02
CA ASP A 179 -0.85 -6.47 28.52
C ASP A 179 0.35 -5.61 28.07
N ALA A 180 0.17 -4.29 28.03
CA ALA A 180 1.26 -3.38 27.74
C ALA A 180 2.39 -3.55 28.75
N PRO A 181 3.65 -3.75 28.29
CA PRO A 181 4.78 -3.81 29.20
C PRO A 181 4.93 -2.44 29.89
N GLY A 182 5.26 -2.47 31.17
CA GLY A 182 5.49 -1.24 31.92
C GLY A 182 6.66 -0.43 31.34
N GLY A 183 6.64 0.89 31.62
CA GLY A 183 7.69 1.82 31.22
C GLY A 183 7.30 2.71 30.04
N HIS A 184 8.10 3.76 29.88
CA HIS A 184 7.92 4.77 28.82
C HIS A 184 9.13 4.77 27.92
N GLU A 185 8.91 5.16 26.67
CA GLU A 185 9.98 5.44 25.72
C GLU A 185 9.73 6.80 25.06
N SER A 186 10.81 7.40 24.56
CA SER A 186 10.79 8.75 23.99
C SER A 186 11.51 8.74 22.65
N GLY A 187 11.04 9.57 21.74
CA GLY A 187 11.65 9.74 20.45
C GLY A 187 10.77 10.54 19.50
N HIS A 188 11.24 10.73 18.28
CA HIS A 188 10.48 11.46 17.27
C HIS A 188 9.17 10.74 16.94
N LYS A 189 8.10 11.51 16.86
CA LYS A 189 6.77 11.04 16.48
C LYS A 189 6.84 10.36 15.10
N CYS A 190 6.39 9.13 15.01
CA CYS A 190 6.38 8.36 13.76
C CYS A 190 5.21 8.78 12.89
N GLN A 191 5.29 10.00 12.36
CA GLN A 191 4.31 10.54 11.42
C GLN A 191 4.85 10.33 10.00
N PRO A 192 4.23 9.46 9.19
CA PRO A 192 4.75 9.16 7.87
C PRO A 192 4.52 10.28 6.87
N GLU A 193 5.39 10.35 5.87
CA GLU A 193 5.16 11.05 4.60
C GLU A 193 5.00 9.98 3.52
N ILE A 194 3.80 9.84 2.97
CA ILE A 194 3.47 8.77 2.02
C ILE A 194 3.98 9.12 0.63
N VAL A 195 4.83 8.28 0.09
CA VAL A 195 5.35 8.42 -1.27
C VAL A 195 4.23 8.24 -2.28
N GLY A 196 4.09 9.21 -3.19
CA GLY A 196 3.08 9.21 -4.25
C GLY A 196 1.64 9.45 -3.79
N ALA A 197 1.38 9.57 -2.48
CA ALA A 197 0.05 9.76 -1.91
C ALA A 197 -0.97 8.73 -2.44
N VAL A 198 -0.55 7.46 -2.51
CA VAL A 198 -1.36 6.35 -3.01
C VAL A 198 -0.95 5.03 -2.37
N TRP A 199 -1.92 4.15 -2.12
CA TRP A 199 -1.67 2.76 -1.77
C TRP A 199 -1.12 2.02 -2.98
N MET A 200 -0.05 1.27 -2.77
CA MET A 200 0.54 0.38 -3.77
C MET A 200 -0.13 -0.99 -3.72
N ASP A 201 -0.07 -1.72 -4.82
CA ASP A 201 -0.71 -3.03 -5.00
C ASP A 201 -2.22 -2.98 -4.67
N ALA A 202 -2.90 -1.96 -5.18
CA ALA A 202 -4.34 -1.82 -5.07
C ALA A 202 -5.05 -2.80 -6.02
N TYR A 203 -6.28 -3.17 -5.67
CA TYR A 203 -7.07 -4.15 -6.40
C TYR A 203 -7.99 -3.47 -7.43
N GLU A 204 -7.60 -3.46 -8.70
CA GLU A 204 -8.30 -2.73 -9.76
C GLU A 204 -9.56 -3.41 -10.28
N GLN A 205 -9.71 -4.70 -10.02
CA GLN A 205 -10.86 -5.47 -10.53
C GLN A 205 -12.20 -5.06 -9.91
N THR A 206 -12.18 -4.36 -8.78
CA THR A 206 -13.37 -3.82 -8.13
C THR A 206 -13.15 -2.35 -7.76
N PRO A 207 -13.12 -1.45 -8.75
CA PRO A 207 -12.92 -0.03 -8.47
C PRO A 207 -14.12 0.57 -7.75
N ILE A 208 -13.86 1.52 -6.85
CA ILE A 208 -14.90 2.37 -6.27
C ILE A 208 -15.26 3.44 -7.29
N VAL A 209 -16.47 3.36 -7.81
CA VAL A 209 -17.02 4.36 -8.76
C VAL A 209 -17.59 5.55 -8.00
N ASP A 210 -17.62 6.71 -8.66
CA ASP A 210 -18.27 7.89 -8.10
C ASP A 210 -19.79 7.73 -8.14
N ASN A 211 -20.37 7.54 -6.96
CA ASN A 211 -21.84 7.54 -6.76
C ASN A 211 -22.34 8.87 -6.16
N GLY A 212 -21.52 9.95 -6.18
CA GLY A 212 -21.79 11.22 -5.54
C GLY A 212 -21.11 11.40 -4.17
N ASP A 213 -20.52 10.35 -3.61
CA ASP A 213 -19.88 10.36 -2.28
C ASP A 213 -18.36 10.59 -2.34
N LEU A 214 -17.74 10.50 -3.53
CA LEU A 214 -16.31 10.79 -3.68
C LEU A 214 -16.01 12.27 -3.44
N ASP A 215 -14.84 12.53 -2.86
CA ASP A 215 -14.33 13.88 -2.74
C ASP A 215 -14.08 14.51 -4.13
N PRO A 216 -14.22 15.83 -4.31
CA PRO A 216 -14.04 16.49 -5.61
C PRO A 216 -12.70 16.20 -6.28
N ALA A 217 -11.62 16.06 -5.49
CA ALA A 217 -10.29 15.74 -6.01
C ALA A 217 -10.21 14.31 -6.55
N ASP A 218 -10.91 13.37 -5.93
CA ASP A 218 -10.97 11.98 -6.39
C ASP A 218 -11.94 11.84 -7.56
N ARG A 219 -13.07 12.55 -7.52
CA ARG A 219 -14.05 12.59 -8.61
C ARG A 219 -13.44 13.07 -9.93
N ALA A 220 -12.53 14.05 -9.89
CA ALA A 220 -11.85 14.54 -11.09
C ALA A 220 -10.99 13.48 -11.80
N ARG A 221 -10.70 12.35 -11.15
CA ARG A 221 -9.87 11.25 -11.66
C ARG A 221 -10.69 10.06 -12.17
N VAL A 222 -11.98 10.06 -11.91
CA VAL A 222 -12.92 9.02 -12.31
C VAL A 222 -13.73 9.50 -13.51
N LYS A 223 -13.73 8.73 -14.58
CA LYS A 223 -14.60 8.98 -15.73
C LYS A 223 -15.73 7.95 -15.69
N PRO A 224 -16.98 8.39 -15.53
CA PRO A 224 -18.11 7.46 -15.57
C PRO A 224 -18.21 6.83 -16.96
N MET A 225 -18.67 5.58 -16.99
CA MET A 225 -19.00 4.93 -18.25
C MET A 225 -20.12 5.74 -18.95
N PRO A 226 -20.00 6.03 -20.24
CA PRO A 226 -21.06 6.69 -20.98
C PRO A 226 -22.37 5.89 -20.93
N GLU A 227 -23.49 6.56 -20.72
CA GLU A 227 -24.81 5.90 -20.68
C GLU A 227 -25.15 5.19 -22.00
N ASN A 228 -24.64 5.71 -23.12
CA ASN A 228 -24.81 5.17 -24.45
C ASN A 228 -23.63 4.32 -24.93
N PHE A 229 -22.91 3.65 -24.03
CA PHE A 229 -21.69 2.90 -24.35
C PHE A 229 -21.87 1.94 -25.55
N SER A 230 -23.02 1.26 -25.65
CA SER A 230 -23.32 0.34 -26.75
C SER A 230 -23.53 1.03 -28.13
N GLU A 231 -23.71 2.33 -28.14
CA GLU A 231 -23.91 3.14 -29.39
C GLU A 231 -22.60 3.78 -29.87
N LEU A 232 -21.54 3.71 -29.06
CA LEU A 232 -20.21 4.23 -29.40
C LEU A 232 -19.54 3.36 -30.46
N THR A 233 -18.65 3.98 -31.23
CA THR A 233 -17.75 3.26 -32.13
C THR A 233 -16.77 2.37 -31.36
N ASP A 234 -16.19 1.38 -32.02
CA ASP A 234 -15.21 0.49 -31.40
C ASP A 234 -14.00 1.25 -30.79
N GLU A 235 -13.57 2.36 -31.43
CA GLU A 235 -12.49 3.22 -30.93
C GLU A 235 -12.93 3.98 -29.68
N GLU A 236 -14.13 4.55 -29.67
CA GLU A 236 -14.68 5.25 -28.51
C GLU A 236 -14.96 4.31 -27.34
N GLN A 237 -15.43 3.09 -27.62
CA GLN A 237 -15.58 2.04 -26.61
C GLN A 237 -14.23 1.65 -26.00
N ALA A 238 -13.20 1.48 -26.83
CA ALA A 238 -11.85 1.18 -26.36
C ALA A 238 -11.27 2.31 -25.51
N GLU A 239 -11.49 3.58 -25.89
CA GLU A 239 -11.08 4.74 -25.10
C GLU A 239 -11.84 4.83 -23.78
N ALA A 240 -13.14 4.58 -23.77
CA ALA A 240 -13.95 4.57 -22.56
C ALA A 240 -13.52 3.45 -21.59
N LEU A 241 -13.18 2.26 -22.12
CA LEU A 241 -12.69 1.15 -21.34
C LEU A 241 -11.24 1.35 -20.82
N ALA A 242 -10.42 2.10 -21.56
CA ALA A 242 -9.08 2.46 -21.12
C ALA A 242 -9.07 3.57 -20.05
N SER A 243 -10.18 4.31 -19.93
CA SER A 243 -10.32 5.34 -18.90
C SER A 243 -10.63 4.71 -17.54
N PRO A 244 -10.00 5.14 -16.45
CA PRO A 244 -10.31 4.61 -15.12
C PRO A 244 -11.76 4.96 -14.77
N GLN A 245 -12.57 3.92 -14.59
CA GLN A 245 -13.99 4.02 -14.25
C GLN A 245 -14.23 4.15 -12.75
N GLY A 246 -13.17 4.03 -11.96
CA GLY A 246 -13.21 4.14 -10.53
C GLY A 246 -11.81 4.20 -9.95
N ILE A 247 -11.74 4.32 -8.64
CA ILE A 247 -10.49 4.28 -7.90
C ILE A 247 -10.31 2.87 -7.34
N PRO A 248 -9.18 2.19 -7.58
CA PRO A 248 -8.95 0.84 -7.11
C PRO A 248 -9.19 0.70 -5.60
N THR A 249 -9.82 -0.37 -5.17
CA THR A 249 -9.92 -0.73 -3.75
C THR A 249 -8.58 -1.20 -3.22
N THR A 250 -8.39 -1.11 -1.92
CA THR A 250 -7.22 -1.67 -1.24
C THR A 250 -7.55 -3.02 -0.60
N THR A 251 -6.53 -3.84 -0.45
CA THR A 251 -6.63 -5.16 0.18
C THR A 251 -5.54 -5.38 1.20
N THR A 252 -5.57 -6.51 1.88
CA THR A 252 -4.52 -6.92 2.82
C THR A 252 -3.14 -7.11 2.16
N LEU A 253 -3.07 -7.14 0.83
CA LEU A 253 -1.81 -7.14 0.07
C LEU A 253 -1.31 -5.73 -0.23
N SER A 254 -2.17 -4.72 -0.16
CA SER A 254 -1.79 -3.32 -0.40
C SER A 254 -0.87 -2.79 0.70
N PHE A 255 -0.02 -1.85 0.36
CA PHE A 255 0.95 -1.26 1.28
C PHE A 255 1.25 0.20 0.93
N LEU A 256 1.88 0.92 1.86
CA LEU A 256 2.36 2.28 1.67
C LEU A 256 3.86 2.33 1.93
N ILE A 257 4.55 3.22 1.26
CA ILE A 257 5.96 3.53 1.51
C ILE A 257 6.06 4.92 2.11
N CYS A 258 6.77 5.01 3.22
CA CYS A 258 7.12 6.26 3.86
C CYS A 258 8.45 6.77 3.32
N LYS A 259 8.56 8.07 3.07
CA LYS A 259 9.79 8.76 2.65
C LYS A 259 11.01 8.47 3.53
N TYR A 260 10.79 8.14 4.79
CA TYR A 260 11.86 7.78 5.74
C TYR A 260 12.24 6.28 5.71
N GLY A 261 11.89 5.59 4.63
CA GLY A 261 12.20 4.17 4.41
C GLY A 261 11.30 3.20 5.17
N GLY A 262 10.21 3.70 5.76
CA GLY A 262 9.21 2.85 6.42
C GLY A 262 8.30 2.15 5.42
N LEU A 263 8.01 0.88 5.68
CA LEU A 263 6.96 0.13 5.03
C LEU A 263 5.75 0.10 5.95
N ILE A 264 4.58 0.52 5.45
CA ILE A 264 3.33 0.52 6.20
C ILE A 264 2.42 -0.55 5.58
N GLU A 265 2.01 -1.49 6.39
CA GLU A 265 1.24 -2.66 5.97
C GLU A 265 0.07 -2.94 6.90
N PRO A 266 -1.03 -3.54 6.38
CA PRO A 266 -2.07 -4.08 7.23
C PRO A 266 -1.58 -5.31 8.00
N TYR A 267 -1.97 -5.41 9.26
CA TYR A 267 -2.00 -6.67 9.99
C TYR A 267 -3.20 -7.52 9.59
N ASN A 268 -4.33 -6.86 9.36
CA ASN A 268 -5.61 -7.49 9.07
C ASN A 268 -6.48 -6.57 8.19
N SER A 269 -7.60 -7.07 7.73
CA SER A 269 -8.53 -6.33 6.87
C SER A 269 -9.40 -5.32 7.63
N GLY A 270 -9.56 -5.48 8.94
CA GLY A 270 -10.50 -4.72 9.76
C GLY A 270 -11.92 -5.27 9.80
N GLN A 271 -12.25 -6.23 8.93
CA GLN A 271 -13.61 -6.77 8.79
C GLN A 271 -14.06 -7.60 9.99
N GLN A 272 -13.15 -8.02 10.85
CA GLN A 272 -13.42 -8.82 12.05
C GLN A 272 -13.85 -7.97 13.27
N TYR A 273 -13.70 -6.66 13.20
CA TYR A 273 -14.08 -5.75 14.30
C TYR A 273 -15.56 -5.36 14.21
N ASP A 274 -16.06 -4.74 15.23
CA ASP A 274 -17.40 -4.14 15.18
C ASP A 274 -17.34 -2.85 14.33
N PRO A 275 -18.15 -2.72 13.26
CA PRO A 275 -18.14 -1.53 12.41
C PRO A 275 -18.53 -0.23 13.15
N ASP A 276 -19.29 -0.33 14.23
CA ASP A 276 -19.75 0.79 15.04
C ASP A 276 -18.80 1.13 16.19
N GLU A 277 -17.74 0.32 16.42
CA GLU A 277 -16.77 0.56 17.47
C GLU A 277 -15.91 1.81 17.14
N PRO A 278 -15.69 2.71 18.12
CA PRO A 278 -14.76 3.81 17.95
C PRO A 278 -13.34 3.30 17.62
N LEU A 279 -12.62 4.03 16.76
CA LEU A 279 -11.21 3.74 16.52
C LEU A 279 -10.35 4.21 17.68
N ASP A 280 -9.36 3.41 18.08
CA ASP A 280 -8.36 3.71 19.11
C ASP A 280 -7.27 4.69 18.63
#